data_2b33336ee9920731cd5379fdbccc6bc4
#
_entry.id   2b33336ee9920731cd5379fdbccc6bc4
#
_cell.length_a   1.000
_cell.length_b   1.000
_cell.length_c   1.000
_cell.angle_alpha   90.00
_cell.angle_beta   90.00
_cell.angle_gamma   90.00
#
_symmetry.space_group_name_H-M   'P 1'
#
loop_
_entity.id
_entity.type
_entity.pdbx_description
1 polymer ?
#
loop_
_entity_poly.entity_id
_entity_poly.type
_entity_poly.pdbx_seq_one_letter_code
_entity_poly.pdbx_strand_id
1 'polypeptide(L)'
;MLSESIAKLVQYGVETGLIPECERNYTTNLLLDVFYEDDYTAPEQEFQNIELEKVLAELLKEAIDRGLIEDSVVYKDLFDTRLMNCLMPRPAEVQTTFWKKYGENPKAATDYFYKLSQDSNYIRRYRVKKDQKWTVDSEYGKLDITINLSKPEKDPKAIAAARNVKSGSYPKCLLCPENEGYAGRVNHPARQNHRIIPITINDSPWGFQYSPYVYYNEHCIVFNSYHTPMKIERNTFVKLFDFVKLFPHYFLGSNADLPIVGGSILSHDHFQGGHYTFAMANAPIEKHVTIPGFEDVEAGIVKWPLSVLRIRHKNPERLIDLATHVLQAWRGYTDEAAFVFANTDGEPHNTITPIARKVGDVYELDLTLRNNITTKEHPLGVYHPHAQYHHIKKENIGLIEVMGLAVLPARLKEELELLEEYILSGKDISSNEKIAKHEDWVKELLEKYPDINAENIHAILQKEVGLVFVHVLEDAGVYKCTPKGREDFMRFVDSL
;
A
#
# COMPACT_ATOMS: atom_id res chain seq x y z
N MET A 1 -12.05 -5.45 -37.55
CA MET A 1 -11.05 -5.44 -36.50
C MET A 1 -11.30 -4.30 -35.51
N LEU A 2 -11.10 -3.00 -35.81
CA LEU A 2 -11.36 -1.92 -34.80
C LEU A 2 -12.82 -1.92 -34.31
N SER A 3 -13.80 -1.95 -35.22
CA SER A 3 -15.23 -1.99 -34.89
C SER A 3 -15.58 -3.16 -33.98
N GLU A 4 -14.98 -4.34 -34.21
CA GLU A 4 -15.20 -5.53 -33.38
C GLU A 4 -14.62 -5.36 -31.96
N SER A 5 -13.40 -4.84 -31.82
CA SER A 5 -12.77 -4.60 -30.51
C SER A 5 -13.50 -3.50 -29.74
N ILE A 6 -14.03 -2.45 -30.44
CA ILE A 6 -14.91 -1.44 -29.84
C ILE A 6 -16.20 -2.10 -29.35
N ALA A 7 -16.85 -2.95 -30.17
CA ALA A 7 -18.08 -3.64 -29.76
C ALA A 7 -17.87 -4.54 -28.54
N LYS A 8 -16.73 -5.26 -28.47
CA LYS A 8 -16.34 -6.06 -27.29
C LYS A 8 -16.17 -5.18 -26.06
N LEU A 9 -15.49 -4.03 -26.16
CA LEU A 9 -15.29 -3.14 -25.02
C LEU A 9 -16.62 -2.53 -24.53
N VAL A 10 -17.51 -2.14 -25.44
CA VAL A 10 -18.85 -1.65 -25.09
C VAL A 10 -19.67 -2.75 -24.42
N GLN A 11 -19.62 -3.98 -24.94
CA GLN A 11 -20.27 -5.14 -24.33
C GLN A 11 -19.75 -5.42 -22.92
N TYR A 12 -18.42 -5.34 -22.71
CA TYR A 12 -17.82 -5.43 -21.37
C TYR A 12 -18.41 -4.37 -20.41
N GLY A 13 -18.56 -3.12 -20.88
CA GLY A 13 -19.17 -2.04 -20.09
C GLY A 13 -20.59 -2.35 -19.63
N VAL A 14 -21.38 -2.97 -20.51
CA VAL A 14 -22.77 -3.40 -20.18
C VAL A 14 -22.76 -4.59 -19.21
N GLU A 15 -21.96 -5.62 -19.48
CA GLU A 15 -21.88 -6.83 -18.63
C GLU A 15 -21.44 -6.51 -17.20
N THR A 16 -20.52 -5.56 -17.05
CA THR A 16 -20.01 -5.16 -15.72
C THR A 16 -20.90 -4.13 -15.04
N GLY A 17 -21.82 -3.50 -15.78
CA GLY A 17 -22.69 -2.44 -15.29
C GLY A 17 -21.98 -1.08 -15.16
N LEU A 18 -20.85 -0.88 -15.85
CA LEU A 18 -20.22 0.43 -15.98
C LEU A 18 -21.09 1.40 -16.77
N ILE A 19 -21.76 0.91 -17.81
CA ILE A 19 -22.75 1.62 -18.61
C ILE A 19 -24.06 0.85 -18.67
N PRO A 20 -25.22 1.52 -18.72
CA PRO A 20 -26.49 0.88 -18.99
C PRO A 20 -26.61 0.56 -20.49
N GLU A 21 -27.47 -0.41 -20.85
CA GLU A 21 -27.69 -0.83 -22.24
C GLU A 21 -28.07 0.35 -23.17
N CYS A 22 -28.83 1.32 -22.67
CA CYS A 22 -29.26 2.50 -23.46
C CYS A 22 -28.08 3.42 -23.87
N GLU A 23 -26.92 3.30 -23.25
CA GLU A 23 -25.74 4.10 -23.59
C GLU A 23 -24.77 3.42 -24.58
N ARG A 24 -25.13 2.24 -25.09
CA ARG A 24 -24.31 1.47 -26.03
C ARG A 24 -23.83 2.30 -27.23
N ASN A 25 -24.77 2.95 -27.94
CA ASN A 25 -24.41 3.77 -29.11
C ASN A 25 -23.61 5.01 -28.73
N TYR A 26 -23.95 5.66 -27.62
CA TYR A 26 -23.22 6.81 -27.12
C TYR A 26 -21.76 6.45 -26.81
N THR A 27 -21.54 5.36 -26.08
CA THR A 27 -20.18 4.89 -25.73
C THR A 27 -19.40 4.44 -26.97
N THR A 28 -20.05 3.77 -27.95
CA THR A 28 -19.43 3.44 -29.23
C THR A 28 -18.90 4.69 -29.92
N ASN A 29 -19.71 5.75 -30.00
CA ASN A 29 -19.30 7.01 -30.64
C ASN A 29 -18.15 7.71 -29.89
N LEU A 30 -18.11 7.65 -28.57
CA LEU A 30 -16.99 8.17 -27.80
C LEU A 30 -15.68 7.39 -28.10
N LEU A 31 -15.77 6.08 -28.25
CA LEU A 31 -14.59 5.25 -28.60
C LEU A 31 -14.13 5.52 -30.03
N LEU A 32 -15.03 5.73 -30.99
CA LEU A 32 -14.67 6.16 -32.35
C LEU A 32 -13.93 7.49 -32.33
N ASP A 33 -14.40 8.48 -31.58
CA ASP A 33 -13.71 9.77 -31.40
C ASP A 33 -12.29 9.61 -30.85
N VAL A 34 -12.06 8.70 -29.91
CA VAL A 34 -10.73 8.39 -29.36
C VAL A 34 -9.76 7.91 -30.46
N PHE A 35 -10.27 7.17 -31.46
CA PHE A 35 -9.48 6.65 -32.59
C PHE A 35 -9.47 7.56 -33.80
N TYR A 36 -10.18 8.71 -33.76
CA TYR A 36 -10.41 9.58 -34.89
C TYR A 36 -10.99 8.82 -36.09
N GLU A 37 -11.99 7.94 -35.81
CA GLU A 37 -12.65 7.09 -36.80
C GLU A 37 -14.05 7.57 -37.08
N ASP A 38 -14.37 7.70 -38.36
CA ASP A 38 -15.66 8.23 -38.85
C ASP A 38 -16.68 7.13 -39.15
N ASP A 39 -16.23 5.86 -39.29
CA ASP A 39 -17.06 4.76 -39.73
C ASP A 39 -17.07 3.60 -38.71
N TYR A 40 -18.21 2.93 -38.61
CA TYR A 40 -18.43 1.80 -37.72
C TYR A 40 -19.30 0.74 -38.35
N THR A 41 -18.76 -0.47 -38.48
CA THR A 41 -19.54 -1.62 -38.91
C THR A 41 -19.83 -2.50 -37.70
N ALA A 42 -21.10 -2.52 -37.28
CA ALA A 42 -21.52 -3.38 -36.16
C ALA A 42 -21.25 -4.87 -36.49
N PRO A 43 -20.56 -5.60 -35.63
CA PRO A 43 -20.36 -7.02 -35.86
C PRO A 43 -21.69 -7.77 -35.84
N GLU A 44 -21.83 -8.78 -36.66
CA GLU A 44 -23.02 -9.69 -36.67
C GLU A 44 -23.01 -10.64 -35.44
N GLN A 45 -21.82 -10.90 -34.91
CA GLN A 45 -21.62 -11.80 -33.77
C GLN A 45 -21.89 -11.09 -32.44
N GLU A 46 -22.63 -11.73 -31.56
CA GLU A 46 -22.75 -11.34 -30.15
C GLU A 46 -21.53 -11.80 -29.35
N PHE A 47 -21.06 -10.96 -28.45
CA PHE A 47 -19.94 -11.24 -27.55
C PHE A 47 -20.46 -11.44 -26.14
N GLN A 48 -19.85 -12.36 -25.40
CA GLN A 48 -20.14 -12.65 -24.00
C GLN A 48 -18.85 -13.01 -23.26
N ASN A 49 -18.85 -12.81 -21.93
CA ASN A 49 -17.70 -13.14 -21.06
C ASN A 49 -16.39 -12.47 -21.51
N ILE A 50 -16.44 -11.18 -21.74
CA ILE A 50 -15.33 -10.42 -22.32
C ILE A 50 -14.14 -10.35 -21.35
N GLU A 51 -12.98 -10.77 -21.82
CA GLU A 51 -11.70 -10.60 -21.12
C GLU A 51 -11.11 -9.22 -21.44
N LEU A 52 -11.26 -8.28 -20.52
CA LEU A 52 -10.85 -6.88 -20.69
C LEU A 52 -9.40 -6.73 -21.15
N GLU A 53 -8.46 -7.49 -20.56
CA GLU A 53 -7.03 -7.42 -20.91
C GLU A 53 -6.80 -7.69 -22.41
N LYS A 54 -7.47 -8.70 -22.97
CA LYS A 54 -7.35 -9.06 -24.38
C LYS A 54 -7.90 -7.97 -25.30
N VAL A 55 -9.09 -7.46 -24.97
CA VAL A 55 -9.72 -6.39 -25.75
C VAL A 55 -8.89 -5.10 -25.71
N LEU A 56 -8.39 -4.71 -24.54
CA LEU A 56 -7.50 -3.55 -24.42
C LEU A 56 -6.19 -3.78 -25.20
N ALA A 57 -5.62 -4.99 -25.18
CA ALA A 57 -4.42 -5.29 -25.98
C ALA A 57 -4.67 -5.16 -27.49
N GLU A 58 -5.84 -5.62 -28.00
CA GLU A 58 -6.25 -5.45 -29.40
C GLU A 58 -6.34 -3.94 -29.77
N LEU A 59 -7.03 -3.16 -28.93
CA LEU A 59 -7.21 -1.72 -29.15
C LEU A 59 -5.90 -0.93 -29.04
N LEU A 60 -5.03 -1.28 -28.10
CA LEU A 60 -3.69 -0.68 -27.98
C LEU A 60 -2.80 -0.99 -29.18
N LYS A 61 -2.86 -2.21 -29.68
CA LYS A 61 -2.15 -2.59 -30.90
C LYS A 61 -2.64 -1.76 -32.10
N GLU A 62 -3.95 -1.60 -32.29
CA GLU A 62 -4.54 -0.77 -33.31
C GLU A 62 -4.08 0.71 -33.20
N ALA A 63 -4.03 1.25 -31.97
CA ALA A 63 -3.56 2.61 -31.73
C ALA A 63 -2.08 2.80 -32.10
N ILE A 64 -1.23 1.80 -31.81
CA ILE A 64 0.20 1.80 -32.20
C ILE A 64 0.34 1.70 -33.72
N ASP A 65 -0.34 0.75 -34.35
CA ASP A 65 -0.29 0.52 -35.81
C ASP A 65 -0.72 1.77 -36.61
N ARG A 66 -1.67 2.55 -36.03
CA ARG A 66 -2.10 3.85 -36.61
C ARG A 66 -1.18 5.04 -36.25
N GLY A 67 -0.18 4.83 -35.42
CA GLY A 67 0.71 5.89 -34.96
C GLY A 67 0.07 6.91 -34.00
N LEU A 68 -1.03 6.53 -33.32
CA LEU A 68 -1.69 7.38 -32.33
C LEU A 68 -0.92 7.44 -31.00
N ILE A 69 -0.19 6.38 -30.67
CA ILE A 69 0.67 6.29 -29.49
C ILE A 69 1.98 5.56 -29.81
N GLU A 70 3.01 5.83 -29.01
CA GLU A 70 4.26 5.08 -29.04
C GLU A 70 4.11 3.73 -28.34
N ASP A 71 4.86 2.72 -28.80
CA ASP A 71 4.92 1.40 -28.17
C ASP A 71 5.77 1.42 -26.89
N SER A 72 5.22 1.99 -25.82
CA SER A 72 5.78 1.94 -24.47
C SER A 72 4.69 1.76 -23.43
N VAL A 73 5.07 1.22 -22.26
CA VAL A 73 4.12 0.97 -21.16
C VAL A 73 3.40 2.24 -20.73
N VAL A 74 4.11 3.38 -20.68
CA VAL A 74 3.54 4.66 -20.24
C VAL A 74 2.45 5.14 -21.20
N TYR A 75 2.72 5.15 -22.50
CA TYR A 75 1.74 5.61 -23.50
C TYR A 75 0.55 4.64 -23.61
N LYS A 76 0.79 3.32 -23.48
CA LYS A 76 -0.28 2.31 -23.37
C LYS A 76 -1.18 2.58 -22.17
N ASP A 77 -0.59 2.88 -21.01
CA ASP A 77 -1.35 3.16 -19.78
C ASP A 77 -2.14 4.46 -19.84
N LEU A 78 -1.64 5.47 -20.55
CA LEU A 78 -2.38 6.70 -20.80
C LEU A 78 -3.56 6.44 -21.74
N PHE A 79 -3.35 5.67 -22.79
CA PHE A 79 -4.35 5.44 -23.82
C PHE A 79 -5.46 4.48 -23.36
N ASP A 80 -5.13 3.36 -22.70
CA ASP A 80 -6.13 2.44 -22.20
C ASP A 80 -7.02 3.08 -21.12
N THR A 81 -6.43 3.96 -20.30
CA THR A 81 -7.21 4.77 -19.35
C THR A 81 -8.17 5.74 -20.05
N ARG A 82 -7.75 6.31 -21.19
CA ARG A 82 -8.62 7.14 -22.05
C ARG A 82 -9.77 6.32 -22.65
N LEU A 83 -9.50 5.09 -23.11
CA LEU A 83 -10.55 4.17 -23.60
C LEU A 83 -11.54 3.85 -22.48
N MET A 84 -11.05 3.46 -21.31
CA MET A 84 -11.91 3.13 -20.16
C MET A 84 -12.73 4.32 -19.67
N ASN A 85 -12.24 5.55 -19.85
CA ASN A 85 -13.01 6.76 -19.52
C ASN A 85 -14.34 6.86 -20.28
N CYS A 86 -14.40 6.32 -21.50
CA CYS A 86 -15.64 6.30 -22.30
C CYS A 86 -16.75 5.45 -21.64
N LEU A 87 -16.38 4.54 -20.77
CA LEU A 87 -17.31 3.64 -20.05
C LEU A 87 -17.60 4.11 -18.62
N MET A 88 -16.98 5.21 -18.18
CA MET A 88 -17.06 5.60 -16.77
C MET A 88 -18.34 6.39 -16.43
N PRO A 89 -19.08 5.98 -15.40
CA PRO A 89 -20.13 6.82 -14.84
C PRO A 89 -19.55 8.13 -14.30
N ARG A 90 -20.34 9.20 -14.31
CA ARG A 90 -19.92 10.51 -13.79
C ARG A 90 -19.67 10.45 -12.27
N PRO A 91 -18.76 11.29 -11.72
CA PRO A 91 -18.51 11.32 -10.28
C PRO A 91 -19.78 11.46 -9.43
N ALA A 92 -20.71 12.35 -9.79
CA ALA A 92 -21.95 12.55 -9.05
C ALA A 92 -22.85 11.30 -9.02
N GLU A 93 -22.87 10.52 -10.11
CA GLU A 93 -23.60 9.26 -10.21
C GLU A 93 -23.01 8.18 -9.30
N VAL A 94 -21.67 8.05 -9.32
CA VAL A 94 -20.94 7.12 -8.44
C VAL A 94 -21.17 7.46 -6.98
N GLN A 95 -21.06 8.75 -6.61
CA GLN A 95 -21.30 9.21 -5.23
C GLN A 95 -22.74 8.96 -4.79
N THR A 96 -23.73 9.26 -5.64
CA THR A 96 -25.15 9.01 -5.35
C THR A 96 -25.41 7.52 -5.11
N THR A 97 -24.85 6.65 -5.96
CA THR A 97 -25.00 5.20 -5.85
C THR A 97 -24.31 4.67 -4.59
N PHE A 98 -23.11 5.17 -4.30
CA PHE A 98 -22.36 4.80 -3.11
C PHE A 98 -23.15 5.10 -1.83
N TRP A 99 -23.64 6.33 -1.67
CA TRP A 99 -24.36 6.74 -0.46
C TRP A 99 -25.74 6.11 -0.34
N LYS A 100 -26.39 5.81 -1.46
CA LYS A 100 -27.63 5.01 -1.46
C LYS A 100 -27.37 3.60 -0.89
N LYS A 101 -26.31 2.93 -1.37
CA LYS A 101 -25.91 1.61 -0.85
C LYS A 101 -25.41 1.66 0.59
N TYR A 102 -24.76 2.75 0.98
CA TYR A 102 -24.35 2.98 2.37
C TYR A 102 -25.58 3.03 3.31
N GLY A 103 -26.68 3.57 2.85
CA GLY A 103 -27.96 3.56 3.58
C GLY A 103 -28.52 2.14 3.83
N GLU A 104 -28.13 1.15 3.01
CA GLU A 104 -28.44 -0.26 3.25
C GLU A 104 -27.48 -0.83 4.33
N ASN A 105 -26.20 -0.75 4.09
CA ASN A 105 -25.11 -1.00 5.04
C ASN A 105 -23.77 -0.50 4.48
N PRO A 106 -22.77 -0.15 5.32
CA PRO A 106 -21.48 0.35 4.88
C PRO A 106 -20.74 -0.60 3.93
N LYS A 107 -20.85 -1.93 4.14
CA LYS A 107 -20.19 -2.93 3.31
C LYS A 107 -20.74 -2.96 1.89
N ALA A 108 -22.04 -2.82 1.68
CA ALA A 108 -22.65 -2.76 0.35
C ALA A 108 -22.11 -1.59 -0.48
N ALA A 109 -21.83 -0.44 0.17
CA ALA A 109 -21.21 0.71 -0.49
C ALA A 109 -19.76 0.45 -0.88
N THR A 110 -18.95 -0.10 0.02
CA THR A 110 -17.54 -0.41 -0.26
C THR A 110 -17.40 -1.52 -1.30
N ASP A 111 -18.24 -2.56 -1.26
CA ASP A 111 -18.28 -3.62 -2.28
C ASP A 111 -18.57 -3.06 -3.68
N TYR A 112 -19.57 -2.15 -3.80
CA TYR A 112 -19.88 -1.46 -5.05
C TYR A 112 -18.66 -0.67 -5.55
N PHE A 113 -18.06 0.14 -4.69
CA PHE A 113 -16.98 1.03 -5.08
C PHE A 113 -15.68 0.27 -5.41
N TYR A 114 -15.42 -0.83 -4.70
CA TYR A 114 -14.30 -1.72 -5.01
C TYR A 114 -14.48 -2.43 -6.34
N LYS A 115 -15.71 -2.95 -6.60
CA LYS A 115 -16.06 -3.53 -7.89
C LYS A 115 -15.89 -2.52 -9.03
N LEU A 116 -16.39 -1.30 -8.87
CA LEU A 116 -16.23 -0.21 -9.84
C LEU A 116 -14.74 0.04 -10.13
N SER A 117 -13.91 0.12 -9.09
CA SER A 117 -12.47 0.35 -9.22
C SER A 117 -11.73 -0.77 -9.95
N GLN A 118 -12.25 -2.00 -9.88
CA GLN A 118 -11.72 -3.15 -10.61
C GLN A 118 -12.20 -3.18 -12.06
N ASP A 119 -13.50 -3.01 -12.29
CA ASP A 119 -14.11 -3.13 -13.62
C ASP A 119 -13.72 -1.96 -14.52
N SER A 120 -13.47 -0.79 -13.95
CA SER A 120 -12.93 0.38 -14.67
C SER A 120 -11.46 0.25 -15.10
N ASN A 121 -10.80 -0.86 -14.80
CA ASN A 121 -9.35 -1.03 -14.98
C ASN A 121 -8.49 -0.01 -14.24
N TYR A 122 -9.05 0.71 -13.25
CA TYR A 122 -8.25 1.52 -12.34
C TYR A 122 -7.36 0.61 -11.49
N ILE A 123 -7.94 -0.48 -10.96
CA ILE A 123 -7.21 -1.63 -10.42
C ILE A 123 -6.96 -2.61 -11.56
N ARG A 124 -5.75 -2.68 -12.05
CA ARG A 124 -5.35 -3.56 -13.16
C ARG A 124 -5.19 -4.99 -12.67
N ARG A 125 -6.32 -5.72 -12.55
CA ARG A 125 -6.37 -7.08 -11.99
C ARG A 125 -5.34 -8.04 -12.60
N TYR A 126 -5.10 -7.95 -13.90
CA TYR A 126 -4.14 -8.79 -14.62
C TYR A 126 -2.67 -8.49 -14.24
N ARG A 127 -2.36 -7.26 -13.78
CA ARG A 127 -1.04 -6.94 -13.22
C ARG A 127 -0.91 -7.45 -11.79
N VAL A 128 -1.93 -7.22 -10.96
CA VAL A 128 -1.96 -7.69 -9.57
C VAL A 128 -1.84 -9.22 -9.48
N LYS A 129 -2.41 -9.96 -10.45
CA LYS A 129 -2.27 -11.43 -10.53
C LYS A 129 -0.84 -11.90 -10.75
N LYS A 130 0.07 -11.05 -11.21
CA LYS A 130 1.49 -11.38 -11.41
C LYS A 130 2.31 -11.31 -10.12
N ASP A 131 1.81 -10.62 -9.09
CA ASP A 131 2.47 -10.51 -7.80
C ASP A 131 2.69 -11.91 -7.22
N GLN A 132 3.91 -12.17 -6.74
CA GLN A 132 4.20 -13.39 -6.01
C GLN A 132 3.87 -13.19 -4.53
N LYS A 133 3.03 -14.05 -3.96
CA LYS A 133 2.54 -13.93 -2.59
C LYS A 133 2.68 -15.27 -1.87
N TRP A 134 3.23 -15.24 -0.66
CA TRP A 134 3.29 -16.39 0.23
C TRP A 134 3.27 -15.94 1.69
N THR A 135 3.20 -16.89 2.61
CA THR A 135 3.26 -16.61 4.04
C THR A 135 4.41 -17.35 4.69
N VAL A 136 4.95 -16.78 5.76
CA VAL A 136 6.03 -17.38 6.55
C VAL A 136 5.65 -17.37 8.02
N ASP A 137 5.75 -18.54 8.67
CA ASP A 137 5.56 -18.65 10.11
C ASP A 137 6.78 -18.10 10.86
N SER A 138 6.53 -17.29 11.88
CA SER A 138 7.54 -16.72 12.77
C SER A 138 7.09 -16.81 14.22
N GLU A 139 7.97 -16.47 15.16
CA GLU A 139 7.61 -16.38 16.59
C GLU A 139 6.57 -15.28 16.89
N TYR A 140 6.38 -14.33 15.97
CA TYR A 140 5.41 -13.23 16.05
C TYR A 140 4.08 -13.55 15.34
N GLY A 141 3.96 -14.73 14.75
CA GLY A 141 2.82 -15.17 13.95
C GLY A 141 3.16 -15.31 12.48
N LYS A 142 2.13 -15.46 11.67
CA LYS A 142 2.25 -15.69 10.23
C LYS A 142 2.35 -14.36 9.48
N LEU A 143 3.51 -14.08 8.89
CA LEU A 143 3.77 -12.89 8.10
C LEU A 143 3.39 -13.09 6.63
N ASP A 144 2.90 -12.04 5.99
CA ASP A 144 2.62 -12.00 4.56
C ASP A 144 3.82 -11.45 3.80
N ILE A 145 4.23 -12.13 2.74
CA ILE A 145 5.34 -11.71 1.88
C ILE A 145 4.81 -11.52 0.46
N THR A 146 5.14 -10.39 -0.14
CA THR A 146 4.74 -10.06 -1.52
C THR A 146 5.93 -9.49 -2.30
N ILE A 147 6.28 -10.11 -3.42
CA ILE A 147 7.08 -9.47 -4.46
C ILE A 147 6.11 -8.73 -5.37
N ASN A 148 6.14 -7.41 -5.33
CA ASN A 148 5.20 -6.59 -6.08
C ASN A 148 5.66 -6.42 -7.53
N LEU A 149 4.93 -7.03 -8.46
CA LEU A 149 5.14 -6.94 -9.91
C LEU A 149 4.08 -6.07 -10.61
N SER A 150 3.08 -5.61 -9.87
CA SER A 150 1.97 -4.81 -10.41
C SER A 150 2.35 -3.34 -10.65
N LYS A 151 3.35 -2.84 -9.91
CA LYS A 151 3.92 -1.51 -10.11
C LYS A 151 4.90 -1.58 -11.29
N PRO A 152 4.60 -0.93 -12.44
CA PRO A 152 5.51 -0.97 -13.57
C PRO A 152 6.87 -0.38 -13.20
N GLU A 153 7.93 -1.09 -13.51
CA GLU A 153 9.28 -0.52 -13.46
C GLU A 153 9.36 0.63 -14.48
N LYS A 154 10.07 1.67 -14.11
CA LYS A 154 10.24 2.80 -15.01
C LYS A 154 11.12 2.36 -16.18
N ASP A 155 10.50 2.24 -17.38
CA ASP A 155 11.21 2.04 -18.63
C ASP A 155 12.27 3.14 -18.82
N PRO A 156 13.53 2.80 -19.19
CA PRO A 156 14.56 3.79 -19.48
C PRO A 156 14.13 4.88 -20.49
N LYS A 157 13.33 4.51 -21.51
CA LYS A 157 12.75 5.45 -22.46
C LYS A 157 11.76 6.41 -21.80
N ALA A 158 10.92 5.89 -20.90
CA ALA A 158 9.98 6.70 -20.13
C ALA A 158 10.70 7.63 -19.15
N ILE A 159 11.81 7.18 -18.53
CA ILE A 159 12.65 8.04 -17.68
C ILE A 159 13.26 9.18 -18.51
N ALA A 160 13.79 8.88 -19.70
CA ALA A 160 14.37 9.88 -20.60
C ALA A 160 13.31 10.89 -21.08
N ALA A 161 12.13 10.39 -21.49
CA ALA A 161 11.01 11.25 -21.90
C ALA A 161 10.52 12.14 -20.74
N ALA A 162 10.43 11.60 -19.51
CA ALA A 162 10.01 12.34 -18.33
C ALA A 162 10.97 13.49 -17.96
N ARG A 163 12.28 13.34 -18.22
CA ARG A 163 13.27 14.41 -17.97
C ARG A 163 13.04 15.65 -18.82
N ASN A 164 12.47 15.49 -20.02
CA ASN A 164 12.24 16.57 -20.98
C ASN A 164 10.86 17.25 -20.80
N VAL A 165 9.99 16.70 -19.94
CA VAL A 165 8.67 17.28 -19.67
C VAL A 165 8.80 18.30 -18.54
N LYS A 166 8.41 19.55 -18.81
CA LYS A 166 8.25 20.55 -17.74
C LYS A 166 7.29 19.99 -16.71
N SER A 167 7.72 19.91 -15.45
CA SER A 167 6.87 19.49 -14.35
C SER A 167 5.74 20.51 -14.19
N GLY A 168 4.53 20.14 -14.59
CA GLY A 168 3.34 20.93 -14.31
C GLY A 168 3.02 20.85 -12.81
N SER A 169 2.44 21.91 -12.27
CA SER A 169 1.98 21.97 -10.87
C SER A 169 0.56 21.43 -10.67
N TYR A 170 -0.05 20.82 -11.69
CA TYR A 170 -1.41 20.29 -11.67
C TYR A 170 -1.46 18.86 -12.23
N PRO A 171 -2.02 17.90 -11.47
CA PRO A 171 -2.23 17.95 -10.01
C PRO A 171 -0.92 18.13 -9.24
N LYS A 172 -0.96 18.69 -8.01
CA LYS A 172 0.25 18.91 -7.20
C LYS A 172 0.94 17.60 -6.80
N CYS A 173 0.16 16.58 -6.45
CA CYS A 173 0.67 15.23 -6.14
C CYS A 173 -0.35 14.14 -6.51
N LEU A 174 0.02 12.87 -6.31
CA LEU A 174 -0.81 11.71 -6.64
C LEU A 174 -2.08 11.56 -5.79
N LEU A 175 -2.19 12.29 -4.68
CA LEU A 175 -3.31 12.23 -3.75
C LEU A 175 -4.27 13.43 -3.85
N CYS A 176 -3.93 14.46 -4.63
CA CYS A 176 -4.81 15.61 -4.80
C CYS A 176 -6.13 15.24 -5.48
N PRO A 177 -7.29 15.81 -5.05
CA PRO A 177 -8.60 15.55 -5.68
C PRO A 177 -8.61 15.79 -7.19
N GLU A 178 -7.78 16.70 -7.67
CA GLU A 178 -7.64 17.05 -9.10
C GLU A 178 -7.16 15.87 -9.96
N ASN A 179 -6.75 14.76 -9.37
CA ASN A 179 -6.47 13.53 -10.11
C ASN A 179 -7.73 12.89 -10.69
N GLU A 180 -8.90 13.06 -10.07
CA GLU A 180 -10.13 12.48 -10.61
C GLU A 180 -10.42 12.99 -12.03
N GLY A 181 -10.46 12.08 -13.00
CA GLY A 181 -10.66 12.43 -14.41
C GLY A 181 -9.43 12.99 -15.13
N TYR A 182 -8.27 13.09 -14.48
CA TYR A 182 -7.07 13.65 -15.10
C TYR A 182 -6.49 12.71 -16.18
N ALA A 183 -6.22 13.25 -17.37
CA ALA A 183 -5.74 12.46 -18.51
C ALA A 183 -4.31 11.87 -18.33
N GLY A 184 -3.57 12.42 -17.38
CA GLY A 184 -2.19 12.01 -17.18
C GLY A 184 -1.19 12.66 -18.15
N ARG A 185 0.06 12.30 -17.98
CA ARG A 185 1.21 12.64 -18.83
C ARG A 185 2.36 11.69 -18.52
N VAL A 186 3.42 11.72 -19.30
CA VAL A 186 4.55 10.78 -19.21
C VAL A 186 5.12 10.64 -17.76
N ASN A 187 5.11 11.71 -16.98
CA ASN A 187 5.60 11.73 -15.61
C ASN A 187 4.50 11.80 -14.52
N HIS A 188 3.23 11.64 -14.91
CA HIS A 188 2.10 11.60 -13.98
C HIS A 188 1.03 10.65 -14.53
N PRO A 189 0.55 9.66 -13.75
CA PRO A 189 -0.35 8.63 -14.26
C PRO A 189 -1.71 9.22 -14.66
N ALA A 190 -2.33 8.61 -15.68
CA ALA A 190 -3.72 8.88 -16.02
C ALA A 190 -4.66 8.39 -14.91
N ARG A 191 -5.75 9.14 -14.71
CA ARG A 191 -6.78 8.92 -13.67
C ARG A 191 -8.20 9.16 -14.21
N GLN A 192 -8.41 9.07 -15.53
CA GLN A 192 -9.73 9.29 -16.14
C GLN A 192 -10.75 8.21 -15.71
N ASN A 193 -10.28 7.00 -15.42
CA ASN A 193 -11.06 5.87 -14.91
C ASN A 193 -11.06 5.77 -13.37
N HIS A 194 -10.57 6.78 -12.68
CA HIS A 194 -10.56 6.88 -11.23
C HIS A 194 -11.74 7.69 -10.72
N ARG A 195 -12.30 7.29 -9.56
CA ARG A 195 -13.35 8.03 -8.85
C ARG A 195 -12.99 8.17 -7.37
N ILE A 196 -13.49 9.22 -6.76
CA ILE A 196 -13.27 9.57 -5.36
C ILE A 196 -14.63 9.68 -4.67
N ILE A 197 -14.76 9.09 -3.49
CA ILE A 197 -15.92 9.28 -2.63
C ILE A 197 -15.58 10.36 -1.60
N PRO A 198 -16.26 11.52 -1.65
CA PRO A 198 -16.13 12.54 -0.61
C PRO A 198 -16.69 12.01 0.71
N ILE A 199 -15.92 12.16 1.78
CA ILE A 199 -16.33 11.84 3.16
C ILE A 199 -16.00 13.02 4.07
N THR A 200 -16.63 13.05 5.23
CA THR A 200 -16.33 14.02 6.28
C THR A 200 -15.77 13.28 7.48
N ILE A 201 -14.58 13.62 7.90
CA ILE A 201 -13.93 13.13 9.13
C ILE A 201 -13.29 14.32 9.85
N ASN A 202 -13.39 14.36 11.18
CA ASN A 202 -12.96 15.49 12.01
C ASN A 202 -13.49 16.84 11.46
N ASP A 203 -14.78 16.89 11.15
CA ASP A 203 -15.49 18.06 10.61
C ASP A 203 -14.83 18.73 9.39
N SER A 204 -14.08 17.97 8.62
CA SER A 204 -13.34 18.45 7.44
C SER A 204 -13.54 17.54 6.22
N PRO A 205 -13.40 18.09 4.99
CA PRO A 205 -13.58 17.32 3.77
C PRO A 205 -12.38 16.43 3.47
N TRP A 206 -12.64 15.16 3.20
CA TRP A 206 -11.66 14.14 2.82
C TRP A 206 -12.13 13.35 1.60
N GLY A 207 -11.20 12.71 0.92
CA GLY A 207 -11.47 11.76 -0.16
C GLY A 207 -11.18 10.33 0.27
N PHE A 208 -12.05 9.41 -0.13
CA PHE A 208 -11.85 7.97 -0.01
C PHE A 208 -11.69 7.37 -1.39
N GLN A 209 -10.62 6.61 -1.61
CA GLN A 209 -10.31 5.93 -2.87
C GLN A 209 -9.60 4.60 -2.61
N TYR A 210 -9.65 3.65 -3.56
CA TYR A 210 -8.80 2.46 -3.50
C TYR A 210 -7.43 2.73 -4.09
N SER A 211 -6.44 1.95 -3.63
CA SER A 211 -5.11 1.94 -4.21
C SER A 211 -5.09 1.06 -5.47
N PRO A 212 -4.52 1.52 -6.59
CA PRO A 212 -4.43 0.68 -7.79
C PRO A 212 -3.45 -0.49 -7.65
N TYR A 213 -2.61 -0.49 -6.61
CA TYR A 213 -1.56 -1.51 -6.42
C TYR A 213 -2.03 -2.72 -5.60
N VAL A 214 -3.12 -2.61 -4.85
CA VAL A 214 -3.76 -3.71 -4.08
C VAL A 214 -2.75 -4.60 -3.36
N TYR A 215 -1.99 -4.02 -2.44
CA TYR A 215 -1.05 -4.80 -1.62
C TYR A 215 -1.77 -5.86 -0.76
N TYR A 216 -2.99 -5.56 -0.34
CA TYR A 216 -3.92 -6.43 0.39
C TYR A 216 -5.36 -6.14 -0.01
N ASN A 217 -6.31 -6.97 0.47
CA ASN A 217 -7.72 -6.85 0.07
C ASN A 217 -8.30 -5.47 0.41
N GLU A 218 -8.95 -4.86 -0.59
CA GLU A 218 -9.61 -3.56 -0.49
C GLU A 218 -8.68 -2.44 0.05
N HIS A 219 -7.38 -2.51 -0.30
CA HIS A 219 -6.41 -1.48 0.07
C HIS A 219 -6.89 -0.10 -0.39
N CYS A 220 -7.17 0.77 0.57
CA CYS A 220 -7.69 2.10 0.32
C CYS A 220 -6.76 3.19 0.86
N ILE A 221 -6.97 4.40 0.34
CA ILE A 221 -6.30 5.62 0.76
C ILE A 221 -7.38 6.64 1.11
N VAL A 222 -7.27 7.22 2.30
CA VAL A 222 -8.10 8.31 2.78
C VAL A 222 -7.22 9.54 2.88
N PHE A 223 -7.54 10.58 2.12
CA PHE A 223 -6.65 11.73 1.96
C PHE A 223 -7.39 13.05 2.19
N ASN A 224 -6.67 14.03 2.71
CA ASN A 224 -7.21 15.36 2.92
C ASN A 224 -7.56 16.00 1.58
N SER A 225 -8.73 16.61 1.46
CA SER A 225 -9.10 17.35 0.24
C SER A 225 -8.20 18.57 -0.02
N TYR A 226 -7.48 19.04 0.98
CA TYR A 226 -6.47 20.09 0.87
C TYR A 226 -5.07 19.51 0.89
N HIS A 227 -4.18 20.02 0.02
CA HIS A 227 -2.78 19.62 -0.01
C HIS A 227 -2.02 20.23 1.17
N THR A 228 -2.08 19.57 2.32
CA THR A 228 -1.42 19.96 3.57
C THR A 228 -0.46 18.87 4.04
N PRO A 229 0.69 19.19 4.64
CA PRO A 229 1.62 18.21 5.15
C PRO A 229 1.01 17.29 6.22
N MET A 230 1.50 16.06 6.28
CA MET A 230 1.16 15.12 7.35
C MET A 230 1.66 15.62 8.70
N LYS A 231 0.86 15.38 9.73
CA LYS A 231 1.22 15.62 11.12
C LYS A 231 0.49 14.65 12.01
N ILE A 232 1.23 13.94 12.86
CA ILE A 232 0.64 13.08 13.89
C ILE A 232 0.32 13.93 15.13
N GLU A 233 -0.94 14.06 15.44
CA GLU A 233 -1.44 14.83 16.57
C GLU A 233 -2.81 14.27 17.03
N ARG A 234 -3.43 14.86 18.07
CA ARG A 234 -4.74 14.43 18.57
C ARG A 234 -5.78 14.26 17.45
N ASN A 235 -5.82 15.23 16.51
CA ASN A 235 -6.76 15.17 15.39
C ASN A 235 -6.52 13.99 14.45
N THR A 236 -5.32 13.44 14.40
CA THR A 236 -5.03 12.20 13.65
C THR A 236 -5.85 11.05 14.23
N PHE A 237 -5.86 10.87 15.55
CA PHE A 237 -6.62 9.82 16.21
C PHE A 237 -8.13 10.00 16.03
N VAL A 238 -8.63 11.25 16.11
CA VAL A 238 -10.04 11.58 15.79
C VAL A 238 -10.38 11.12 14.37
N LYS A 239 -9.58 11.50 13.37
CA LYS A 239 -9.78 11.14 11.97
C LYS A 239 -9.81 9.63 11.75
N LEU A 240 -8.88 8.89 12.38
CA LEU A 240 -8.84 7.42 12.29
C LEU A 240 -10.13 6.79 12.81
N PHE A 241 -10.61 7.21 13.98
CA PHE A 241 -11.83 6.65 14.56
C PHE A 241 -13.10 7.11 13.85
N ASP A 242 -13.16 8.33 13.32
CA ASP A 242 -14.31 8.78 12.52
C ASP A 242 -14.46 7.93 11.26
N PHE A 243 -13.36 7.59 10.59
CA PHE A 243 -13.40 6.68 9.47
C PHE A 243 -13.83 5.26 9.87
N VAL A 244 -13.29 4.72 10.96
CA VAL A 244 -13.66 3.40 11.47
C VAL A 244 -15.12 3.34 11.93
N LYS A 245 -15.70 4.46 12.42
CA LYS A 245 -17.13 4.58 12.68
C LYS A 245 -17.97 4.51 11.39
N LEU A 246 -17.49 5.18 10.32
CA LEU A 246 -18.15 5.13 9.00
C LEU A 246 -18.07 3.74 8.37
N PHE A 247 -16.90 3.09 8.46
CA PHE A 247 -16.62 1.80 7.84
C PHE A 247 -16.06 0.79 8.87
N PRO A 248 -16.91 0.25 9.77
CA PRO A 248 -16.45 -0.55 10.90
C PRO A 248 -15.82 -1.90 10.52
N HIS A 249 -15.94 -2.33 9.29
CA HIS A 249 -15.29 -3.52 8.74
C HIS A 249 -13.89 -3.23 8.18
N TYR A 250 -13.44 -1.96 8.19
CA TYR A 250 -12.10 -1.54 7.79
C TYR A 250 -11.23 -1.20 9.00
N PHE A 251 -9.93 -1.36 8.84
CA PHE A 251 -8.93 -0.66 9.64
C PHE A 251 -8.53 0.64 8.93
N LEU A 252 -7.96 1.59 9.67
CA LEU A 252 -7.28 2.76 9.12
C LEU A 252 -6.03 3.06 9.95
N GLY A 253 -4.90 3.32 9.28
CA GLY A 253 -3.66 3.68 9.92
C GLY A 253 -2.93 4.82 9.22
N SER A 254 -2.04 5.47 9.93
CA SER A 254 -1.17 6.52 9.41
C SER A 254 0.27 6.06 9.33
N ASN A 255 0.97 6.44 8.25
CA ASN A 255 2.42 6.47 8.30
C ASN A 255 2.89 7.47 9.37
N ALA A 256 4.10 7.32 9.84
CA ALA A 256 4.75 8.31 10.69
C ALA A 256 5.02 9.62 9.91
N ASP A 257 5.04 10.75 10.60
CA ASP A 257 5.20 12.10 10.03
C ASP A 257 6.66 12.58 9.93
N LEU A 258 7.62 11.73 10.28
CA LEU A 258 9.05 12.02 10.18
C LEU A 258 9.71 11.25 9.03
N PRO A 259 10.76 11.81 8.39
CA PRO A 259 11.57 11.10 7.40
C PRO A 259 12.12 9.77 7.94
N ILE A 260 12.54 8.87 7.06
CA ILE A 260 13.14 7.55 7.38
C ILE A 260 12.10 6.54 7.90
N VAL A 261 11.26 6.94 8.85
CA VAL A 261 10.22 6.08 9.46
C VAL A 261 8.82 6.37 8.93
N GLY A 262 8.68 7.36 8.05
CA GLY A 262 7.43 7.75 7.39
C GLY A 262 7.25 7.10 6.02
N GLY A 263 6.09 7.38 5.42
CA GLY A 263 5.78 7.01 4.03
C GLY A 263 6.45 7.94 3.00
N SER A 264 6.20 7.64 1.72
CA SER A 264 6.80 8.37 0.60
C SER A 264 6.19 9.75 0.32
N ILE A 265 5.00 10.05 0.84
CA ILE A 265 4.27 11.31 0.61
C ILE A 265 3.97 11.97 1.96
N LEU A 266 4.95 12.71 2.50
CA LEU A 266 4.77 13.47 3.74
C LEU A 266 4.11 14.85 3.52
N SER A 267 4.11 15.32 2.28
CA SER A 267 3.58 16.64 1.91
C SER A 267 2.06 16.71 1.79
N HIS A 268 1.37 15.59 1.84
CA HIS A 268 -0.08 15.51 1.72
C HIS A 268 -0.65 14.57 2.80
N ASP A 269 -1.45 15.10 3.72
CA ASP A 269 -2.05 14.36 4.84
C ASP A 269 -2.99 13.26 4.32
N HIS A 270 -2.67 12.01 4.67
CA HIS A 270 -3.39 10.84 4.21
C HIS A 270 -3.20 9.64 5.12
N PHE A 271 -4.12 8.70 5.02
CA PHE A 271 -4.15 7.43 5.74
C PHE A 271 -4.27 6.28 4.76
N GLN A 272 -3.88 5.08 5.20
CA GLN A 272 -4.09 3.84 4.46
C GLN A 272 -4.97 2.90 5.29
N GLY A 273 -5.90 2.25 4.64
CA GLY A 273 -6.84 1.34 5.26
C GLY A 273 -7.28 0.23 4.34
N GLY A 274 -8.28 -0.52 4.76
CA GLY A 274 -8.86 -1.60 3.96
C GLY A 274 -9.52 -2.68 4.78
N HIS A 275 -10.08 -3.66 4.09
CA HIS A 275 -10.70 -4.83 4.68
C HIS A 275 -9.70 -6.00 4.72
N TYR A 276 -8.77 -5.94 5.67
CA TYR A 276 -7.73 -6.95 5.84
C TYR A 276 -7.30 -7.09 7.30
N THR A 277 -6.95 -8.29 7.72
CA THR A 277 -6.45 -8.57 9.07
C THR A 277 -4.98 -8.97 8.98
N PHE A 278 -4.10 -8.09 9.39
CA PHE A 278 -2.65 -8.33 9.40
C PHE A 278 -2.20 -9.16 10.59
N ALA A 279 -1.00 -9.74 10.49
CA ALA A 279 -0.38 -10.52 11.56
C ALA A 279 -0.32 -9.75 12.89
N MET A 280 0.04 -8.45 12.85
CA MET A 280 0.09 -7.62 14.05
C MET A 280 -1.27 -7.51 14.75
N ALA A 281 -2.39 -7.46 14.02
CA ALA A 281 -3.72 -7.41 14.61
C ALA A 281 -4.04 -8.67 15.42
N ASN A 282 -3.52 -9.83 14.99
CA ASN A 282 -3.68 -11.13 15.67
C ASN A 282 -2.65 -11.38 16.76
N ALA A 283 -1.61 -10.56 16.83
CA ALA A 283 -0.56 -10.72 17.85
C ALA A 283 -1.13 -10.47 19.26
N PRO A 284 -0.81 -11.31 20.25
CA PRO A 284 -1.34 -11.17 21.61
C PRO A 284 -0.66 -10.01 22.36
N ILE A 285 -1.36 -9.46 23.35
CA ILE A 285 -0.73 -8.65 24.38
C ILE A 285 0.11 -9.59 25.24
N GLU A 286 1.43 -9.38 25.27
CA GLU A 286 2.35 -10.17 26.09
C GLU A 286 2.46 -9.63 27.52
N LYS A 287 2.20 -8.33 27.73
CA LYS A 287 2.21 -7.69 29.05
C LYS A 287 1.14 -6.62 29.14
N HIS A 288 0.15 -6.86 30.00
CA HIS A 288 -0.84 -5.84 30.34
C HIS A 288 -0.21 -4.76 31.23
N VAL A 289 -0.63 -3.52 31.05
CA VAL A 289 -0.19 -2.35 31.79
C VAL A 289 -1.39 -1.51 32.20
N THR A 290 -1.28 -0.80 33.31
CA THR A 290 -2.29 0.17 33.77
C THR A 290 -1.67 1.56 33.71
N ILE A 291 -2.31 2.48 32.99
CA ILE A 291 -1.81 3.85 32.82
C ILE A 291 -2.62 4.76 33.76
N PRO A 292 -1.96 5.54 34.64
CA PRO A 292 -2.64 6.43 35.57
C PRO A 292 -3.61 7.40 34.88
N GLY A 293 -4.84 7.49 35.41
CA GLY A 293 -5.92 8.30 34.80
C GLY A 293 -6.66 7.63 33.65
N PHE A 294 -6.24 6.40 33.24
CA PHE A 294 -6.85 5.61 32.17
C PHE A 294 -7.06 4.14 32.60
N GLU A 295 -7.35 3.89 33.87
CA GLU A 295 -7.52 2.58 34.43
C GLU A 295 -8.71 1.79 33.86
N ASP A 296 -9.62 2.51 33.19
CA ASP A 296 -10.76 1.96 32.44
C ASP A 296 -10.40 1.48 31.04
N VAL A 297 -9.21 1.81 30.52
CA VAL A 297 -8.73 1.41 29.20
C VAL A 297 -7.86 0.17 29.32
N GLU A 298 -8.20 -0.90 28.60
CA GLU A 298 -7.28 -2.04 28.45
C GLU A 298 -6.06 -1.58 27.66
N ALA A 299 -4.87 -1.72 28.26
CA ALA A 299 -3.60 -1.36 27.63
C ALA A 299 -2.56 -2.46 27.79
N GLY A 300 -1.67 -2.61 26.81
CA GLY A 300 -0.60 -3.60 26.92
C GLY A 300 0.41 -3.58 25.78
N ILE A 301 1.58 -4.11 26.06
CA ILE A 301 2.66 -4.32 25.09
C ILE A 301 2.31 -5.55 24.25
N VAL A 302 2.33 -5.40 22.93
CA VAL A 302 2.06 -6.48 21.97
C VAL A 302 3.31 -7.32 21.76
N LYS A 303 3.17 -8.64 21.67
CA LYS A 303 4.23 -9.54 21.23
C LYS A 303 4.47 -9.35 19.74
N TRP A 304 5.29 -8.36 19.40
CA TRP A 304 5.57 -7.95 18.03
C TRP A 304 7.02 -7.46 17.90
N PRO A 305 7.69 -7.60 16.74
CA PRO A 305 9.09 -7.17 16.60
C PRO A 305 9.28 -5.66 16.71
N LEU A 306 8.25 -4.86 16.40
CA LEU A 306 8.26 -3.42 16.67
C LEU A 306 7.64 -3.14 18.06
N SER A 307 7.92 -1.94 18.59
CA SER A 307 7.47 -1.51 19.90
C SER A 307 6.04 -0.98 19.85
N VAL A 308 5.06 -1.85 20.13
CA VAL A 308 3.64 -1.56 19.99
C VAL A 308 2.95 -1.54 21.37
N LEU A 309 2.31 -0.42 21.69
CA LEU A 309 1.34 -0.31 22.78
C LEU A 309 -0.07 -0.41 22.20
N ARG A 310 -0.81 -1.47 22.53
CA ARG A 310 -2.21 -1.66 22.15
C ARG A 310 -3.11 -1.16 23.22
N ILE A 311 -4.11 -0.35 22.84
CA ILE A 311 -5.13 0.16 23.76
C ILE A 311 -6.53 -0.15 23.20
N ARG A 312 -7.46 -0.51 24.12
CA ARG A 312 -8.81 -0.96 23.78
C ARG A 312 -9.86 -0.34 24.70
N HIS A 313 -10.96 0.15 24.13
CA HIS A 313 -12.11 0.63 24.88
C HIS A 313 -13.36 0.70 24.01
N LYS A 314 -14.56 0.63 24.60
CA LYS A 314 -15.83 0.81 23.86
C LYS A 314 -16.05 2.26 23.40
N ASN A 315 -15.57 3.22 24.17
CA ASN A 315 -15.65 4.63 23.82
C ASN A 315 -14.33 5.08 23.14
N PRO A 316 -14.34 5.45 21.84
CA PRO A 316 -13.13 5.88 21.14
C PRO A 316 -12.51 7.18 21.69
N GLU A 317 -13.30 8.07 22.34
CA GLU A 317 -12.74 9.29 22.93
C GLU A 317 -11.73 8.99 24.04
N ARG A 318 -11.95 7.93 24.84
CA ARG A 318 -10.96 7.49 25.84
C ARG A 318 -9.65 7.04 25.20
N LEU A 319 -9.73 6.41 24.01
CA LEU A 319 -8.55 6.00 23.25
C LEU A 319 -7.83 7.21 22.64
N ILE A 320 -8.56 8.20 22.16
CA ILE A 320 -8.01 9.44 21.60
C ILE A 320 -7.26 10.21 22.69
N ASP A 321 -7.83 10.31 23.87
CA ASP A 321 -7.21 11.01 25.01
C ASP A 321 -5.94 10.29 25.46
N LEU A 322 -5.98 8.96 25.65
CA LEU A 322 -4.81 8.17 26.02
C LEU A 322 -3.73 8.19 24.93
N ALA A 323 -4.11 8.03 23.65
CA ALA A 323 -3.15 8.09 22.54
C ALA A 323 -2.47 9.46 22.44
N THR A 324 -3.22 10.53 22.74
CA THR A 324 -2.66 11.88 22.78
C THR A 324 -1.65 12.02 23.92
N HIS A 325 -1.97 11.49 25.10
CA HIS A 325 -1.06 11.47 26.24
C HIS A 325 0.23 10.69 25.92
N VAL A 326 0.11 9.48 25.36
CA VAL A 326 1.25 8.65 24.96
C VAL A 326 2.11 9.38 23.89
N LEU A 327 1.49 10.00 22.88
CA LEU A 327 2.20 10.73 21.84
C LEU A 327 3.00 11.91 22.41
N GLN A 328 2.40 12.68 23.33
CA GLN A 328 3.06 13.83 23.94
C GLN A 328 4.25 13.39 24.81
N ALA A 329 4.05 12.35 25.63
CA ALA A 329 5.11 11.76 26.43
C ALA A 329 6.25 11.23 25.53
N TRP A 330 5.90 10.45 24.49
CA TRP A 330 6.90 9.87 23.60
C TRP A 330 7.72 10.93 22.86
N ARG A 331 7.12 11.99 22.37
CA ARG A 331 7.83 13.07 21.66
C ARG A 331 8.90 13.75 22.50
N GLY A 332 8.71 13.83 23.81
CA GLY A 332 9.70 14.41 24.74
C GLY A 332 10.62 13.38 25.41
N TYR A 333 10.44 12.08 25.14
CA TYR A 333 11.11 11.03 25.88
C TYR A 333 12.54 10.79 25.39
N THR A 334 13.50 10.86 26.33
CA THR A 334 14.90 10.47 26.10
C THR A 334 15.28 9.41 27.12
N ASP A 335 15.86 8.31 26.64
CA ASP A 335 16.44 7.22 27.45
C ASP A 335 17.78 6.82 26.80
N GLU A 336 18.87 7.39 27.30
CA GLU A 336 20.21 7.14 26.77
C GLU A 336 20.61 5.67 26.89
N ALA A 337 20.14 4.97 27.96
CA ALA A 337 20.43 3.55 28.17
C ALA A 337 19.80 2.64 27.10
N ALA A 338 18.70 3.07 26.48
CA ALA A 338 18.02 2.41 25.38
C ALA A 338 18.36 3.02 24.01
N PHE A 339 19.29 3.98 23.97
CA PHE A 339 19.63 4.79 22.78
C PHE A 339 18.45 5.54 22.17
N VAL A 340 17.49 5.94 22.99
CA VAL A 340 16.33 6.75 22.57
C VAL A 340 16.60 8.21 22.88
N PHE A 341 16.57 9.06 21.85
CA PHE A 341 16.74 10.49 21.97
C PHE A 341 15.54 11.20 21.34
N ALA A 342 14.91 12.10 22.09
CA ALA A 342 13.76 12.87 21.61
C ALA A 342 14.13 13.80 20.46
N ASN A 343 15.35 14.37 20.52
CA ASN A 343 15.88 15.24 19.48
C ASN A 343 17.42 15.22 19.49
N THR A 344 18.03 15.68 18.38
CA THR A 344 19.45 15.99 18.26
C THR A 344 19.58 17.32 17.51
N ASP A 345 20.27 18.29 18.12
CA ASP A 345 20.46 19.64 17.57
C ASP A 345 19.13 20.35 17.19
N GLY A 346 18.05 20.04 17.92
CA GLY A 346 16.71 20.59 17.69
C GLY A 346 15.85 19.81 16.68
N GLU A 347 16.40 18.82 15.98
CA GLU A 347 15.65 17.97 15.07
C GLU A 347 14.95 16.83 15.85
N PRO A 348 13.61 16.69 15.74
CA PRO A 348 12.86 15.68 16.47
C PRO A 348 13.07 14.28 15.86
N HIS A 349 13.09 13.26 16.74
CA HIS A 349 13.24 11.87 16.35
C HIS A 349 12.03 10.97 16.64
N ASN A 350 11.30 11.27 17.72
CA ASN A 350 10.21 10.45 18.19
C ASN A 350 8.87 10.75 17.50
N THR A 351 8.21 9.72 17.00
CA THR A 351 6.87 9.79 16.43
C THR A 351 6.16 8.45 16.60
N ILE A 352 4.93 8.33 16.12
CA ILE A 352 4.10 7.13 16.23
C ILE A 352 3.51 6.77 14.86
N THR A 353 3.40 5.47 14.59
CA THR A 353 2.57 4.91 13.50
C THR A 353 1.31 4.34 14.16
N PRO A 354 0.16 5.06 14.12
CA PRO A 354 -1.08 4.61 14.73
C PRO A 354 -1.94 3.79 13.77
N ILE A 355 -2.59 2.72 14.27
CA ILE A 355 -3.50 1.89 13.50
C ILE A 355 -4.78 1.63 14.31
N ALA A 356 -5.93 2.11 13.80
CA ALA A 356 -7.24 1.97 14.41
C ALA A 356 -8.08 0.92 13.72
N ARG A 357 -8.88 0.17 14.51
CA ARG A 357 -9.88 -0.77 14.01
C ARG A 357 -10.98 -1.00 15.04
N LYS A 358 -12.05 -1.65 14.61
CA LYS A 358 -13.13 -2.10 15.48
C LYS A 358 -13.16 -3.63 15.52
N VAL A 359 -13.19 -4.21 16.72
CA VAL A 359 -13.27 -5.64 16.95
C VAL A 359 -14.53 -5.92 17.79
N GLY A 360 -15.57 -6.43 17.16
CA GLY A 360 -16.89 -6.52 17.81
C GLY A 360 -17.40 -5.14 18.23
N ASP A 361 -17.67 -4.95 19.51
CA ASP A 361 -18.15 -3.68 20.09
C ASP A 361 -17.02 -2.79 20.64
N VAL A 362 -15.76 -3.23 20.52
CA VAL A 362 -14.60 -2.55 21.08
C VAL A 362 -13.79 -1.89 19.98
N TYR A 363 -13.39 -0.66 20.20
CA TYR A 363 -12.37 0.01 19.38
C TYR A 363 -10.99 -0.37 19.89
N GLU A 364 -10.06 -0.53 18.96
CA GLU A 364 -8.68 -0.87 19.23
C GLU A 364 -7.76 0.09 18.48
N LEU A 365 -6.71 0.54 19.15
CA LEU A 365 -5.67 1.38 18.56
C LEU A 365 -4.30 0.82 18.92
N ASP A 366 -3.52 0.51 17.90
CA ASP A 366 -2.11 0.16 18.05
C ASP A 366 -1.27 1.43 17.87
N LEU A 367 -0.43 1.74 18.84
CA LEU A 367 0.51 2.84 18.85
C LEU A 367 1.93 2.27 18.68
N THR A 368 2.42 2.23 17.44
CA THR A 368 3.79 1.77 17.17
C THR A 368 4.76 2.92 17.35
N LEU A 369 5.64 2.83 18.36
CA LEU A 369 6.66 3.83 18.64
C LEU A 369 7.74 3.81 17.56
N ARG A 370 8.07 4.98 17.02
CA ARG A 370 9.08 5.15 15.98
C ARG A 370 10.11 6.20 16.38
N ASN A 371 11.34 6.02 15.89
CA ASN A 371 12.41 6.99 16.07
C ASN A 371 13.31 6.97 14.83
N ASN A 372 13.67 8.15 14.29
CA ASN A 372 14.40 8.29 13.03
C ASN A 372 15.87 8.69 13.21
N ILE A 373 16.43 8.53 14.41
CA ILE A 373 17.82 8.91 14.66
C ILE A 373 18.78 8.16 13.74
N THR A 374 19.81 8.84 13.27
CA THR A 374 20.89 8.30 12.46
C THR A 374 22.22 8.36 13.18
N THR A 375 23.15 7.50 12.82
CA THR A 375 24.55 7.52 13.25
C THR A 375 25.46 7.32 12.05
N LYS A 376 26.77 7.46 12.26
CA LYS A 376 27.76 7.17 11.21
C LYS A 376 27.72 5.69 10.78
N GLU A 377 27.39 4.78 11.69
CA GLU A 377 27.26 3.34 11.43
C GLU A 377 25.90 3.03 10.74
N HIS A 378 24.87 3.77 11.08
CA HIS A 378 23.51 3.62 10.55
C HIS A 378 23.02 4.91 9.89
N PRO A 379 23.57 5.29 8.72
CA PRO A 379 23.24 6.55 8.06
C PRO A 379 21.82 6.58 7.48
N LEU A 380 21.16 5.42 7.32
CA LEU A 380 19.77 5.30 6.89
C LEU A 380 18.78 5.23 8.07
N GLY A 381 19.28 5.19 9.32
CA GLY A 381 18.52 5.09 10.55
C GLY A 381 19.00 3.96 11.45
N VAL A 382 19.04 4.20 12.75
CA VAL A 382 19.35 3.17 13.76
C VAL A 382 18.21 2.16 13.84
N TYR A 383 16.96 2.65 13.74
CA TYR A 383 15.72 1.85 13.76
C TYR A 383 15.17 1.70 12.33
N HIS A 384 16.01 1.08 11.48
CA HIS A 384 15.81 0.91 10.05
C HIS A 384 16.47 -0.41 9.64
N PRO A 385 16.09 -1.08 8.54
CA PRO A 385 16.79 -2.27 8.06
C PRO A 385 18.29 -2.05 7.97
N HIS A 386 19.06 -2.91 8.64
CA HIS A 386 20.52 -2.82 8.66
C HIS A 386 21.15 -3.39 7.38
N ALA A 387 22.40 -3.02 7.11
CA ALA A 387 23.07 -3.26 5.84
C ALA A 387 23.11 -4.73 5.41
N GLN A 388 23.21 -5.68 6.35
CA GLN A 388 23.21 -7.11 6.06
C GLN A 388 21.92 -7.61 5.39
N TYR A 389 20.78 -6.92 5.60
CA TYR A 389 19.49 -7.29 5.04
C TYR A 389 19.11 -6.51 3.77
N HIS A 390 19.96 -5.55 3.33
CA HIS A 390 19.65 -4.69 2.17
C HIS A 390 19.61 -5.46 0.85
N HIS A 391 20.16 -6.66 0.79
CA HIS A 391 20.04 -7.53 -0.38
C HIS A 391 18.57 -7.97 -0.61
N ILE A 392 17.74 -8.02 0.44
CA ILE A 392 16.30 -8.33 0.38
C ILE A 392 15.47 -7.04 0.53
N LYS A 393 15.66 -6.28 1.63
CA LYS A 393 14.85 -5.10 1.94
C LYS A 393 15.74 -3.95 2.44
N LYS A 394 15.82 -2.87 1.67
CA LYS A 394 16.58 -1.67 1.99
C LYS A 394 15.68 -0.46 2.29
N GLU A 395 14.47 -0.48 1.76
CA GLU A 395 13.53 0.64 1.83
C GLU A 395 13.01 0.83 3.26
N ASN A 396 12.53 2.04 3.55
CA ASN A 396 11.91 2.39 4.83
C ASN A 396 10.76 1.43 5.19
N ILE A 397 10.59 1.18 6.48
CA ILE A 397 9.49 0.38 7.02
C ILE A 397 8.31 1.31 7.26
N GLY A 398 7.35 1.28 6.34
CA GLY A 398 6.11 2.03 6.38
C GLY A 398 4.99 1.27 7.11
N LEU A 399 3.78 1.85 7.08
CA LEU A 399 2.59 1.32 7.77
C LEU A 399 2.31 -0.15 7.44
N ILE A 400 2.41 -0.54 6.18
CA ILE A 400 2.07 -1.89 5.70
C ILE A 400 3.05 -2.92 6.27
N GLU A 401 4.34 -2.61 6.19
CA GLU A 401 5.39 -3.47 6.75
C GLU A 401 5.30 -3.55 8.28
N VAL A 402 5.01 -2.43 8.96
CA VAL A 402 4.78 -2.40 10.42
C VAL A 402 3.72 -3.42 10.83
N MET A 403 2.66 -3.58 10.04
CA MET A 403 1.57 -4.52 10.32
C MET A 403 1.88 -5.98 9.98
N GLY A 404 3.03 -6.27 9.32
CA GLY A 404 3.50 -7.63 9.05
C GLY A 404 3.33 -8.11 7.61
N LEU A 405 3.17 -7.19 6.63
CA LEU A 405 3.20 -7.53 5.21
C LEU A 405 4.44 -6.94 4.55
N ALA A 406 5.36 -7.79 4.11
CA ALA A 406 6.52 -7.37 3.33
C ALA A 406 6.11 -7.00 1.90
N VAL A 407 6.37 -5.74 1.51
CA VAL A 407 6.31 -5.33 0.10
C VAL A 407 7.74 -5.29 -0.43
N LEU A 408 8.10 -6.32 -1.20
CA LEU A 408 9.44 -6.52 -1.71
C LEU A 408 9.57 -6.05 -3.16
N PRO A 409 10.77 -5.60 -3.59
CA PRO A 409 10.98 -5.07 -4.94
C PRO A 409 10.90 -6.17 -6.01
N ALA A 410 10.45 -5.80 -7.22
CA ALA A 410 10.24 -6.71 -8.36
C ALA A 410 11.51 -7.47 -8.77
N ARG A 411 12.70 -6.85 -8.60
CA ARG A 411 14.00 -7.48 -8.90
C ARG A 411 14.19 -8.84 -8.23
N LEU A 412 13.63 -9.04 -7.03
CA LEU A 412 13.79 -10.28 -6.28
C LEU A 412 13.20 -11.50 -6.98
N LYS A 413 12.22 -11.34 -7.87
CA LYS A 413 11.72 -12.46 -8.66
C LYS A 413 12.83 -13.09 -9.49
N GLU A 414 13.50 -12.30 -10.32
CA GLU A 414 14.60 -12.78 -11.17
C GLU A 414 15.81 -13.22 -10.34
N GLU A 415 16.11 -12.48 -9.27
CA GLU A 415 17.25 -12.78 -8.39
C GLU A 415 17.07 -14.13 -7.69
N LEU A 416 15.89 -14.46 -7.19
CA LEU A 416 15.60 -15.74 -6.54
C LEU A 416 15.64 -16.90 -7.55
N GLU A 417 15.10 -16.73 -8.77
CA GLU A 417 15.17 -17.72 -9.84
C GLU A 417 16.65 -18.01 -10.23
N LEU A 418 17.48 -16.98 -10.32
CA LEU A 418 18.92 -17.13 -10.57
C LEU A 418 19.65 -17.82 -9.40
N LEU A 419 19.29 -17.49 -8.15
CA LEU A 419 19.86 -18.15 -6.98
C LEU A 419 19.55 -19.66 -6.97
N GLU A 420 18.31 -20.06 -7.30
CA GLU A 420 17.94 -21.47 -7.44
C GLU A 420 18.85 -22.17 -8.47
N GLU A 421 19.01 -21.58 -9.67
CA GLU A 421 19.87 -22.14 -10.74
C GLU A 421 21.33 -22.28 -10.28
N TYR A 422 21.88 -21.21 -9.68
CA TYR A 422 23.31 -21.18 -9.30
C TYR A 422 23.62 -22.16 -8.16
N ILE A 423 22.77 -22.22 -7.15
CA ILE A 423 22.92 -23.14 -6.00
C ILE A 423 22.85 -24.59 -6.50
N LEU A 424 21.84 -24.94 -7.30
CA LEU A 424 21.67 -26.30 -7.79
C LEU A 424 22.76 -26.76 -8.75
N SER A 425 23.36 -25.83 -9.49
CA SER A 425 24.46 -26.11 -10.41
C SER A 425 25.85 -25.96 -9.80
N GLY A 426 25.97 -25.56 -8.51
CA GLY A 426 27.22 -25.31 -7.84
C GLY A 426 28.08 -24.17 -8.44
N LYS A 427 27.40 -23.21 -9.10
CA LYS A 427 28.04 -22.02 -9.66
C LYS A 427 28.37 -21.01 -8.57
N ASP A 428 29.43 -20.24 -8.78
CA ASP A 428 29.81 -19.15 -7.89
C ASP A 428 28.82 -17.98 -7.97
N ILE A 429 28.16 -17.68 -6.85
CA ILE A 429 27.19 -16.60 -6.72
C ILE A 429 27.81 -15.22 -7.04
N SER A 430 29.07 -15.00 -6.63
CA SER A 430 29.78 -13.73 -6.86
C SER A 430 30.07 -13.46 -8.34
N SER A 431 30.05 -14.49 -9.17
CA SER A 431 30.26 -14.38 -10.62
C SER A 431 29.16 -13.66 -11.39
N ASN A 432 27.99 -13.45 -10.81
CA ASN A 432 26.84 -12.80 -11.44
C ASN A 432 26.47 -11.51 -10.68
N GLU A 433 26.64 -10.35 -11.31
CA GLU A 433 26.39 -9.03 -10.73
C GLU A 433 24.99 -8.85 -10.14
N LYS A 434 23.95 -9.51 -10.68
CA LYS A 434 22.58 -9.41 -10.19
C LYS A 434 22.42 -10.04 -8.81
N ILE A 435 23.14 -11.13 -8.53
CA ILE A 435 22.95 -11.93 -7.32
C ILE A 435 24.17 -11.92 -6.39
N ALA A 436 25.30 -11.35 -6.80
CA ALA A 436 26.53 -11.27 -5.97
C ALA A 436 26.28 -10.71 -4.56
N LYS A 437 25.36 -9.78 -4.41
CA LYS A 437 24.97 -9.20 -3.12
C LYS A 437 24.32 -10.20 -2.15
N HIS A 438 23.93 -11.38 -2.61
CA HIS A 438 23.35 -12.45 -1.80
C HIS A 438 24.38 -13.50 -1.36
N GLU A 439 25.66 -13.35 -1.75
CA GLU A 439 26.72 -14.36 -1.56
C GLU A 439 26.83 -14.83 -0.10
N ASP A 440 26.94 -13.91 0.84
CA ASP A 440 27.10 -14.25 2.26
C ASP A 440 25.85 -14.94 2.81
N TRP A 441 24.66 -14.45 2.46
CA TRP A 441 23.39 -15.08 2.82
C TRP A 441 23.27 -16.51 2.26
N VAL A 442 23.71 -16.74 1.01
CA VAL A 442 23.71 -18.08 0.41
C VAL A 442 24.68 -19.03 1.13
N LYS A 443 25.86 -18.56 1.58
CA LYS A 443 26.78 -19.37 2.40
C LYS A 443 26.10 -19.83 3.69
N GLU A 444 25.47 -18.93 4.43
CA GLU A 444 24.70 -19.25 5.65
C GLU A 444 23.58 -20.24 5.35
N LEU A 445 22.89 -20.06 4.22
CA LEU A 445 21.80 -20.93 3.76
C LEU A 445 22.28 -22.37 3.52
N LEU A 446 23.40 -22.54 2.81
CA LEU A 446 24.00 -23.86 2.51
C LEU A 446 24.49 -24.56 3.78
N GLU A 447 25.01 -23.84 4.76
CA GLU A 447 25.36 -24.41 6.07
C GLU A 447 24.11 -24.87 6.84
N LYS A 448 23.02 -24.09 6.80
CA LYS A 448 21.76 -24.36 7.50
C LYS A 448 20.95 -25.49 6.85
N TYR A 449 21.03 -25.64 5.52
CA TYR A 449 20.28 -26.61 4.72
C TYR A 449 21.23 -27.48 3.87
N PRO A 450 21.97 -28.43 4.48
CA PRO A 450 22.93 -29.26 3.73
C PRO A 450 22.29 -30.18 2.70
N ASP A 451 20.95 -30.47 2.83
CA ASP A 451 20.20 -31.34 1.93
C ASP A 451 19.40 -30.56 0.86
N ILE A 452 19.83 -29.31 0.55
CA ILE A 452 19.16 -28.48 -0.46
C ILE A 452 19.23 -29.15 -1.84
N ASN A 453 18.09 -29.20 -2.53
CA ASN A 453 17.95 -29.85 -3.82
C ASN A 453 16.80 -29.21 -4.64
N ALA A 454 16.60 -29.68 -5.87
CA ALA A 454 15.60 -29.10 -6.79
C ALA A 454 14.15 -29.18 -6.28
N GLU A 455 13.83 -30.07 -5.34
CA GLU A 455 12.46 -30.23 -4.83
C GLU A 455 12.16 -29.24 -3.68
N ASN A 456 13.17 -28.83 -2.91
CA ASN A 456 12.99 -28.05 -1.70
C ASN A 456 13.53 -26.61 -1.75
N ILE A 457 14.42 -26.28 -2.70
CA ILE A 457 15.13 -25.00 -2.76
C ILE A 457 14.18 -23.80 -2.81
N HIS A 458 13.12 -23.90 -3.63
CA HIS A 458 12.13 -22.82 -3.75
C HIS A 458 11.46 -22.49 -2.41
N ALA A 459 10.99 -23.51 -1.70
CA ALA A 459 10.35 -23.35 -0.41
C ALA A 459 11.34 -22.83 0.67
N ILE A 460 12.61 -23.27 0.61
CA ILE A 460 13.66 -22.79 1.51
C ILE A 460 13.91 -21.30 1.27
N LEU A 461 14.12 -20.87 0.02
CA LEU A 461 14.34 -19.45 -0.29
C LEU A 461 13.16 -18.58 0.13
N GLN A 462 11.92 -18.99 -0.14
CA GLN A 462 10.73 -18.28 0.31
C GLN A 462 10.69 -18.13 1.84
N LYS A 463 10.96 -19.21 2.57
CA LYS A 463 11.00 -19.18 4.03
C LYS A 463 12.08 -18.23 4.54
N GLU A 464 13.30 -18.34 4.00
CA GLU A 464 14.42 -17.52 4.46
C GLU A 464 14.29 -16.05 4.11
N VAL A 465 13.71 -15.69 2.95
CA VAL A 465 13.31 -14.31 2.62
C VAL A 465 12.34 -13.77 3.68
N GLY A 466 11.38 -14.57 4.12
CA GLY A 466 10.46 -14.17 5.18
C GLY A 466 11.14 -13.99 6.53
N LEU A 467 12.13 -14.84 6.88
CA LEU A 467 12.91 -14.68 8.11
C LEU A 467 13.82 -13.44 8.07
N VAL A 468 14.40 -13.12 6.91
CA VAL A 468 15.09 -11.83 6.73
C VAL A 468 14.13 -10.66 7.00
N PHE A 469 12.88 -10.75 6.55
CA PHE A 469 11.89 -9.70 6.85
C PHE A 469 11.55 -9.61 8.35
N VAL A 470 11.53 -10.72 9.09
CA VAL A 470 11.41 -10.70 10.57
C VAL A 470 12.53 -9.85 11.18
N HIS A 471 13.79 -10.13 10.80
CA HIS A 471 14.94 -9.37 11.30
C HIS A 471 14.89 -7.89 10.89
N VAL A 472 14.40 -7.59 9.68
CA VAL A 472 14.15 -6.20 9.24
C VAL A 472 13.17 -5.49 10.15
N LEU A 473 12.10 -6.16 10.60
CA LEU A 473 11.15 -5.59 11.56
C LEU A 473 11.76 -5.43 12.96
N GLU A 474 12.59 -6.39 13.40
CA GLU A 474 13.34 -6.30 14.66
C GLU A 474 14.34 -5.14 14.65
N ASP A 475 15.03 -4.91 13.53
CA ASP A 475 15.89 -3.74 13.35
C ASP A 475 15.09 -2.42 13.47
N ALA A 476 13.89 -2.38 12.89
CA ALA A 476 13.02 -1.22 12.93
C ALA A 476 12.35 -0.98 14.30
N GLY A 477 12.35 -1.96 15.20
CA GLY A 477 11.84 -1.84 16.56
C GLY A 477 12.73 -0.96 17.43
N VAL A 478 12.14 0.01 18.13
CA VAL A 478 12.87 0.90 19.06
C VAL A 478 13.36 0.11 20.26
N TYR A 479 12.47 -0.60 20.91
CA TYR A 479 12.80 -1.51 22.00
C TYR A 479 12.86 -2.94 21.49
N LYS A 480 14.05 -3.56 21.60
CA LYS A 480 14.27 -4.90 21.05
C LYS A 480 13.51 -5.98 21.83
N CYS A 481 13.18 -7.08 21.17
CA CYS A 481 12.48 -8.24 21.79
C CYS A 481 13.40 -9.08 22.65
N THR A 482 14.16 -8.45 23.55
CA THR A 482 15.06 -9.05 24.53
C THR A 482 14.57 -8.70 25.94
N PRO A 483 15.00 -9.42 26.99
CA PRO A 483 14.66 -9.03 28.37
C PRO A 483 15.01 -7.56 28.67
N LYS A 484 16.20 -7.12 28.29
CA LYS A 484 16.63 -5.72 28.44
C LYS A 484 15.75 -4.74 27.66
N GLY A 485 15.44 -5.03 26.40
CA GLY A 485 14.55 -4.15 25.60
C GLY A 485 13.13 -4.09 26.15
N ARG A 486 12.63 -5.17 26.75
CA ARG A 486 11.33 -5.18 27.45
C ARG A 486 11.35 -4.36 28.75
N GLU A 487 12.46 -4.38 29.50
CA GLU A 487 12.65 -3.49 30.65
C GLU A 487 12.71 -2.03 30.21
N ASP A 488 13.42 -1.74 29.14
CA ASP A 488 13.53 -0.38 28.57
C ASP A 488 12.17 0.13 28.10
N PHE A 489 11.36 -0.71 27.42
CA PHE A 489 10.01 -0.35 27.04
C PHE A 489 9.11 -0.07 28.26
N MET A 490 9.24 -0.89 29.31
CA MET A 490 8.51 -0.66 30.55
C MET A 490 8.87 0.65 31.23
N ARG A 491 10.16 1.08 31.21
CA ARG A 491 10.54 2.39 31.75
C ARG A 491 9.81 3.53 31.04
N PHE A 492 9.62 3.45 29.72
CA PHE A 492 8.79 4.42 29.03
C PHE A 492 7.31 4.34 29.48
N VAL A 493 6.73 3.14 29.52
CA VAL A 493 5.33 2.95 29.92
C VAL A 493 5.11 3.41 31.36
N ASP A 494 6.03 3.12 32.27
CA ASP A 494 5.96 3.55 33.70
C ASP A 494 6.13 5.08 33.86
N SER A 495 6.57 5.78 32.82
CA SER A 495 6.66 7.25 32.82
C SER A 495 5.38 7.95 32.32
N LEU A 496 4.39 7.17 31.83
CA LEU A 496 3.10 7.70 31.38
C LEU A 496 2.20 8.02 32.57
#